data_432eb28a5aa049853722f274eeef5643
#
_entry.id   432eb28a5aa049853722f274eeef5643
#
_cell.length_a   1.000
_cell.length_b   1.000
_cell.length_c   1.000
_cell.angle_alpha   90.00
_cell.angle_beta   90.00
_cell.angle_gamma   90.00
#
_symmetry.space_group_name_H-M   'P 1'
#
loop_
_entity.id
_entity.type
_entity.pdbx_description
1 polymer ?
#
loop_
_entity_poly.entity_id
_entity_poly.type
_entity_poly.pdbx_seq_one_letter_code
_entity_poly.pdbx_strand_id
1 'polypeptide(L)'
;SAQSVSNEILTQAKKDSDNLIIELNEKFHKSSEIKKNSTENKINQMKDAAIKEIKDASIKVAVDSVKKIITTSVDKSKLDNLFQKDLDEAKEELKKINS
;
A
#
# COMPACT_ATOMS: atom_id res chain seq x y z
N SER A 1 -57.84 -40.29 19.43
CA SER A 1 -58.68 -39.22 19.96
C SER A 1 -58.21 -37.84 19.40
N ALA A 2 -59.07 -36.88 19.47
CA ALA A 2 -58.73 -35.52 19.05
C ALA A 2 -57.59 -34.92 19.86
N GLN A 3 -57.48 -35.25 21.14
CA GLN A 3 -56.39 -34.78 22.00
C GLN A 3 -55.06 -35.43 21.67
N SER A 4 -55.03 -36.68 21.28
CA SER A 4 -53.80 -37.32 20.80
C SER A 4 -53.29 -36.68 19.54
N VAL A 5 -54.18 -36.37 18.60
CA VAL A 5 -53.83 -35.69 17.34
C VAL A 5 -53.30 -34.28 17.62
N SER A 6 -53.98 -33.55 18.54
CA SER A 6 -53.47 -32.20 18.94
C SER A 6 -52.10 -32.29 19.58
N ASN A 7 -51.83 -33.27 20.43
CA ASN A 7 -50.51 -33.43 21.04
C ASN A 7 -49.44 -33.80 20.03
N GLU A 8 -49.76 -34.62 19.03
CA GLU A 8 -48.85 -34.93 17.92
C GLU A 8 -48.50 -33.69 17.09
N ILE A 9 -49.50 -32.87 16.78
CA ILE A 9 -49.31 -31.62 16.03
C ILE A 9 -48.41 -30.67 16.81
N LEU A 10 -48.67 -30.49 18.12
CA LEU A 10 -47.85 -29.63 18.96
C LEU A 10 -46.42 -30.15 19.09
N THR A 11 -46.25 -31.44 19.27
CA THR A 11 -44.92 -32.06 19.35
C THR A 11 -44.12 -31.85 18.01
N GLN A 12 -44.79 -32.08 16.91
CA GLN A 12 -44.17 -31.89 15.59
C GLN A 12 -43.82 -30.42 15.34
N ALA A 13 -44.72 -29.50 15.70
CA ALA A 13 -44.48 -28.07 15.55
C ALA A 13 -43.31 -27.62 16.41
N LYS A 14 -43.18 -28.12 17.63
CA LYS A 14 -42.03 -27.84 18.50
C LYS A 14 -40.73 -28.36 17.89
N LYS A 15 -40.75 -29.61 17.41
CA LYS A 15 -39.58 -30.21 16.75
C LYS A 15 -39.13 -29.40 15.51
N ASP A 16 -40.10 -29.03 14.68
CA ASP A 16 -39.83 -28.22 13.47
C ASP A 16 -39.26 -26.85 13.84
N SER A 17 -39.81 -26.24 14.89
CA SER A 17 -39.31 -24.94 15.40
C SER A 17 -37.87 -25.06 15.92
N ASP A 18 -37.58 -26.11 16.73
CA ASP A 18 -36.23 -26.36 17.23
C ASP A 18 -35.23 -26.60 16.10
N ASN A 19 -35.61 -27.38 15.10
CA ASN A 19 -34.79 -27.64 13.93
C ASN A 19 -34.55 -26.35 13.11
N LEU A 20 -35.55 -25.50 12.97
CA LEU A 20 -35.42 -24.24 12.28
C LEU A 20 -34.44 -23.28 13.00
N ILE A 21 -34.52 -23.25 14.34
CA ILE A 21 -33.59 -22.46 15.15
C ILE A 21 -32.16 -22.94 14.96
N ILE A 22 -31.93 -24.24 14.98
CA ILE A 22 -30.59 -24.79 14.72
C ILE A 22 -30.09 -24.43 13.34
N GLU A 23 -30.92 -24.60 12.33
CA GLU A 23 -30.57 -24.27 10.95
C GLU A 23 -30.23 -22.78 10.78
N LEU A 24 -31.02 -21.89 11.39
CA LEU A 24 -30.78 -20.44 11.34
C LEU A 24 -29.49 -20.08 12.07
N ASN A 25 -29.19 -20.68 13.20
CA ASN A 25 -27.93 -20.48 13.91
C ASN A 25 -26.72 -20.93 13.07
N GLU A 26 -26.81 -22.09 12.43
CA GLU A 26 -25.74 -22.57 11.55
C GLU A 26 -25.50 -21.62 10.37
N LYS A 27 -26.57 -21.16 9.73
CA LYS A 27 -26.50 -20.20 8.63
C LYS A 27 -25.91 -18.87 9.09
N PHE A 28 -26.30 -18.40 10.27
CA PHE A 28 -25.77 -17.17 10.85
C PHE A 28 -24.27 -17.28 11.13
N HIS A 29 -23.83 -18.35 11.77
CA HIS A 29 -22.41 -18.56 12.04
C HIS A 29 -21.59 -18.68 10.77
N LYS A 30 -22.08 -19.40 9.79
CA LYS A 30 -21.41 -19.54 8.50
C LYS A 30 -21.30 -18.20 7.77
N SER A 31 -22.37 -17.43 7.75
CA SER A 31 -22.38 -16.09 7.14
C SER A 31 -21.43 -15.13 7.86
N SER A 32 -21.40 -15.18 9.19
CA SER A 32 -20.50 -14.37 10.01
C SER A 32 -19.05 -14.72 9.76
N GLU A 33 -18.72 -16.00 9.63
CA GLU A 33 -17.36 -16.44 9.34
C GLU A 33 -16.90 -16.02 7.94
N ILE A 34 -17.78 -16.15 6.95
CA ILE A 34 -17.51 -15.68 5.57
C ILE A 34 -17.22 -14.17 5.56
N LYS A 35 -18.04 -13.39 6.27
CA LYS A 35 -17.84 -11.94 6.38
C LYS A 35 -16.54 -11.61 7.08
N LYS A 36 -16.22 -12.30 8.15
CA LYS A 36 -14.96 -12.12 8.87
C LYS A 36 -13.76 -12.39 7.97
N ASN A 37 -13.76 -13.51 7.26
CA ASN A 37 -12.68 -13.87 6.35
C ASN A 37 -12.55 -12.88 5.20
N SER A 38 -13.67 -12.43 4.64
CA SER A 38 -13.68 -11.41 3.59
C SER A 38 -13.11 -10.08 4.08
N THR A 39 -13.44 -9.67 5.29
CA THR A 39 -12.90 -8.45 5.91
C THR A 39 -11.40 -8.57 6.18
N GLU A 40 -10.96 -9.69 6.71
CA GLU A 40 -9.52 -9.96 6.94
C GLU A 40 -8.73 -9.93 5.63
N ASN A 41 -9.27 -10.53 4.57
CA ASN A 41 -8.64 -10.51 3.25
C ASN A 41 -8.55 -9.09 2.69
N LYS A 42 -9.59 -8.27 2.86
CA LYS A 42 -9.57 -6.85 2.45
C LYS A 42 -8.52 -6.06 3.22
N ILE A 43 -8.43 -6.26 4.52
CA ILE A 43 -7.42 -5.60 5.36
C ILE A 43 -6.02 -5.98 4.89
N ASN A 44 -5.77 -7.25 4.63
CA ASN A 44 -4.48 -7.72 4.15
C ASN A 44 -4.13 -7.13 2.78
N GLN A 45 -5.09 -7.04 1.86
CA GLN A 45 -4.92 -6.42 0.55
C GLN A 45 -4.60 -4.92 0.69
N MET A 46 -5.28 -4.22 1.60
CA MET A 46 -5.01 -2.81 1.87
C MET A 46 -3.63 -2.60 2.48
N LYS A 47 -3.21 -3.47 3.38
CA LYS A 47 -1.85 -3.45 3.94
C LYS A 47 -0.79 -3.65 2.85
N ASP A 48 -0.97 -4.65 2.00
CA ASP A 48 -0.02 -4.93 0.92
C ASP A 48 0.06 -3.77 -0.07
N ALA A 49 -1.09 -3.18 -0.41
CA ALA A 49 -1.14 -1.99 -1.27
C ALA A 49 -0.44 -0.79 -0.62
N ALA A 50 -0.65 -0.57 0.67
CA ALA A 50 0.02 0.51 1.40
C ALA A 50 1.53 0.32 1.46
N ILE A 51 2.00 -0.89 1.71
CA ILE A 51 3.43 -1.23 1.72
C ILE A 51 4.04 -0.98 0.34
N LYS A 52 3.35 -1.39 -0.72
CA LYS A 52 3.79 -1.16 -2.09
C LYS A 52 3.91 0.33 -2.40
N GLU A 53 2.90 1.13 -2.02
CA GLU A 53 2.94 2.59 -2.20
C GLU A 53 4.14 3.22 -1.47
N ILE A 54 4.40 2.79 -0.24
CA ILE A 54 5.54 3.30 0.54
C ILE A 54 6.85 2.92 -0.14
N LYS A 55 6.99 1.70 -0.62
CA LYS A 55 8.18 1.24 -1.34
C LYS A 55 8.39 2.03 -2.63
N ASP A 56 7.34 2.20 -3.42
CA ASP A 56 7.40 2.94 -4.68
C ASP A 56 7.76 4.41 -4.45
N ALA A 57 7.16 5.05 -3.44
CA ALA A 57 7.48 6.41 -3.05
C ALA A 57 8.93 6.54 -2.56
N SER A 58 9.41 5.59 -1.78
CA SER A 58 10.79 5.58 -1.28
C SER A 58 11.79 5.43 -2.42
N ILE A 59 11.53 4.55 -3.38
CA ILE A 59 12.37 4.38 -4.58
C ILE A 59 12.39 5.67 -5.39
N LYS A 60 11.23 6.29 -5.60
CA LYS A 60 11.14 7.55 -6.34
C LYS A 60 11.96 8.66 -5.67
N VAL A 61 11.84 8.81 -4.36
CA VAL A 61 12.61 9.80 -3.60
C VAL A 61 14.11 9.51 -3.73
N ALA A 62 14.53 8.25 -3.60
CA ALA A 62 15.93 7.87 -3.74
C ALA A 62 16.47 8.18 -5.14
N VAL A 63 15.73 7.85 -6.20
CA VAL A 63 16.11 8.12 -7.59
C VAL A 63 16.18 9.61 -7.85
N ASP A 64 15.20 10.38 -7.41
CA ASP A 64 15.18 11.84 -7.58
C ASP A 64 16.33 12.50 -6.83
N SER A 65 16.67 12.00 -5.64
CA SER A 65 17.81 12.49 -4.85
C SER A 65 19.14 12.23 -5.57
N VAL A 66 19.34 11.05 -6.14
CA VAL A 66 20.55 10.72 -6.91
C VAL A 66 20.64 11.60 -8.15
N LYS A 67 19.56 11.77 -8.89
CA LYS A 67 19.53 12.66 -10.06
C LYS A 67 19.89 14.10 -9.69
N LYS A 68 19.38 14.59 -8.57
CA LYS A 68 19.65 15.92 -8.09
C LYS A 68 21.12 16.09 -7.71
N ILE A 69 21.72 15.10 -7.04
CA ILE A 69 23.13 15.10 -6.69
C ILE A 69 24.01 15.11 -7.95
N ILE A 70 23.70 14.26 -8.92
CA ILE A 70 24.43 14.19 -10.19
C ILE A 70 24.35 15.53 -10.93
N THR A 71 23.17 16.12 -11.04
CA THR A 71 22.97 17.41 -11.71
C THR A 71 23.78 18.52 -11.03
N THR A 72 23.73 18.57 -9.69
CA THR A 72 24.48 19.55 -8.91
C THR A 72 26.00 19.37 -9.10
N SER A 73 26.49 18.14 -9.11
CA SER A 73 27.91 17.85 -9.32
C SER A 73 28.37 18.23 -10.73
N VAL A 74 27.57 17.97 -11.74
CA VAL A 74 27.87 18.33 -13.13
C VAL A 74 27.92 19.85 -13.30
N ASP A 75 26.95 20.56 -12.73
CA ASP A 75 26.90 22.04 -12.78
C ASP A 75 28.11 22.66 -12.08
N LYS A 76 28.48 22.11 -10.92
CA LYS A 76 29.67 22.54 -10.17
C LYS A 76 30.95 22.28 -10.97
N SER A 77 31.09 21.13 -11.60
CA SER A 77 32.23 20.80 -12.45
C SER A 77 32.35 21.75 -13.65
N LYS A 78 31.25 22.08 -14.29
CA LYS A 78 31.21 23.05 -15.39
C LYS A 78 31.63 24.42 -14.91
N LEU A 79 31.16 24.85 -13.75
CA LEU A 79 31.52 26.15 -13.18
C LEU A 79 33.00 26.20 -12.83
N ASP A 80 33.55 25.17 -12.25
CA ASP A 80 34.97 25.06 -11.91
C ASP A 80 35.83 25.09 -13.17
N ASN A 81 35.46 24.42 -14.24
CA ASN A 81 36.15 24.43 -15.52
C ASN A 81 36.13 25.81 -16.17
N LEU A 82 35.00 26.48 -16.12
CA LEU A 82 34.88 27.84 -16.67
C LEU A 82 35.76 28.83 -15.91
N PHE A 83 35.78 28.72 -14.59
CA PHE A 83 36.63 29.54 -13.73
C PHE A 83 38.12 29.32 -14.04
N GLN A 84 38.53 28.09 -14.21
CA GLN A 84 39.90 27.72 -14.51
C GLN A 84 40.32 28.29 -15.90
N LYS A 85 39.41 28.20 -16.87
CA LYS A 85 39.65 28.76 -18.21
C LYS A 85 39.86 30.27 -18.17
N ASP A 86 39.02 31.00 -17.45
CA ASP A 86 39.13 32.44 -17.27
C ASP A 86 40.43 32.81 -16.59
N LEU A 87 40.85 32.05 -15.59
CA LEU A 87 42.11 32.27 -14.88
C LEU A 87 43.31 32.08 -15.81
N ASP A 88 43.31 31.04 -16.65
CA ASP A 88 44.38 30.79 -17.61
C ASP A 88 44.49 31.88 -18.67
N GLU A 89 43.35 32.38 -19.16
CA GLU A 89 43.32 33.51 -20.09
C GLU A 89 43.90 34.79 -19.48
N ALA A 90 43.58 35.08 -18.23
CA ALA A 90 44.12 36.21 -17.52
C ALA A 90 45.63 36.12 -17.35
N LYS A 91 46.17 34.94 -17.07
CA LYS A 91 47.60 34.69 -16.95
C LYS A 91 48.32 34.90 -18.28
N GLU A 92 47.74 34.47 -19.38
CA GLU A 92 48.32 34.70 -20.73
C GLU A 92 48.38 36.18 -21.09
N GLU A 93 47.33 36.93 -20.79
CA GLU A 93 47.32 38.40 -21.01
C GLU A 93 48.38 39.12 -20.19
N LEU A 94 48.58 38.72 -18.94
CA LEU A 94 49.62 39.26 -18.08
C LEU A 94 51.02 38.99 -18.65
N LYS A 95 51.27 37.84 -19.21
CA LYS A 95 52.52 37.51 -19.88
C LYS A 95 52.78 38.40 -21.09
N LYS A 96 51.75 38.74 -21.90
CA LYS A 96 51.89 39.63 -23.05
C LYS A 96 52.24 41.05 -22.66
N ILE A 97 51.74 41.53 -21.53
CA ILE A 97 52.06 42.87 -21.03
C ILE A 97 53.51 42.93 -20.53
N ASN A 98 54.06 41.88 -19.96
CA ASN A 98 55.43 41.86 -19.42
C ASN A 98 56.50 41.50 -20.41
N SER A 99 56.10 41.11 -21.60
CA SER A 99 57.07 40.91 -22.71
C SER A 99 57.07 42.07 -23.68
#